data_c107a20e353c67b6e2ae6f934e897653
#
_entry.id   c107a20e353c67b6e2ae6f934e897653
#
_cell.length_a   1.000
_cell.length_b   1.000
_cell.length_c   1.000
_cell.angle_alpha   90.00
_cell.angle_beta   90.00
_cell.angle_gamma   90.00
#
_symmetry.space_group_name_H-M   'P 1'
#
loop_
_entity.id
_entity.type
_entity.pdbx_description
1 polymer ?
#
loop_
_entity_poly.entity_id
_entity_poly.type
_entity_poly.pdbx_seq_one_letter_code
_entity_poly.pdbx_strand_id
1 'polypeptide(L)'
;MSVDTTPEATSDARIPHPAWRLPVLGDVLGINIRTPLQNSVSIGRELGPIFERNVLGNRFVFASGADMVAELSDESRFAKHLAPGVKALRGIGGDGLFTAYNHEPNWGKAHNLLAPAFSQTAMRSYHRTMLDVAGELVDHWDSRESDSPIDVSADMTKLTLETIGRTGFSYSFDSF
;
A
#
# COMPACT_ATOMS: atom_id res chain seq x y z
N MET A 1 6.84 15.91 -50.63
CA MET A 1 7.64 14.74 -50.25
C MET A 1 7.93 14.89 -48.76
N SER A 2 6.95 14.50 -47.94
CA SER A 2 7.09 14.56 -46.47
C SER A 2 7.57 13.23 -45.99
N VAL A 3 8.73 13.20 -45.37
CA VAL A 3 9.28 12.02 -44.74
C VAL A 3 8.62 11.91 -43.35
N ASP A 4 7.72 10.96 -43.24
CA ASP A 4 7.09 10.53 -42.01
C ASP A 4 8.15 9.72 -41.23
N THR A 5 8.78 10.35 -40.27
CA THR A 5 9.68 9.71 -39.31
C THR A 5 8.87 9.31 -38.09
N THR A 6 8.18 8.18 -38.18
CA THR A 6 7.72 7.44 -37.00
C THR A 6 8.95 7.08 -36.17
N PRO A 7 9.04 7.46 -34.89
CA PRO A 7 10.13 7.01 -34.05
C PRO A 7 9.98 5.49 -33.84
N GLU A 8 10.94 4.79 -34.38
CA GLU A 8 11.18 3.38 -34.16
C GLU A 8 11.25 3.13 -32.64
N ALA A 9 10.32 2.38 -32.10
CA ALA A 9 10.33 1.92 -30.72
C ALA A 9 11.50 0.95 -30.53
N THR A 10 12.67 1.50 -30.37
CA THR A 10 13.88 0.75 -30.05
C THR A 10 14.05 0.69 -28.56
N SER A 11 14.29 -0.48 -28.17
CA SER A 11 15.04 -0.95 -27.02
C SER A 11 14.18 -1.86 -26.15
N ASP A 12 14.58 -3.07 -26.20
CA ASP A 12 14.47 -4.11 -25.18
C ASP A 12 15.10 -3.56 -23.87
N ALA A 13 14.48 -2.53 -23.31
CA ALA A 13 14.91 -1.87 -22.08
C ALA A 13 14.66 -2.85 -20.94
N ARG A 14 15.65 -3.69 -20.67
CA ARG A 14 15.59 -4.62 -19.55
C ARG A 14 15.44 -3.83 -18.26
N ILE A 15 14.44 -4.20 -17.49
CA ILE A 15 14.24 -3.62 -16.16
C ILE A 15 15.50 -3.92 -15.34
N PRO A 16 16.15 -2.89 -14.72
CA PRO A 16 17.31 -3.08 -13.87
C PRO A 16 17.04 -4.08 -12.75
N HIS A 17 18.07 -4.85 -12.37
CA HIS A 17 17.97 -5.80 -11.28
C HIS A 17 19.29 -5.82 -10.48
N PRO A 18 19.29 -6.29 -9.22
CA PRO A 18 20.50 -6.43 -8.43
C PRO A 18 21.56 -7.29 -9.14
N ALA A 19 22.83 -6.93 -8.97
CA ALA A 19 23.96 -7.61 -9.64
C ALA A 19 24.11 -9.08 -9.20
N TRP A 20 23.66 -9.42 -8.00
CA TRP A 20 23.84 -10.73 -7.36
C TRP A 20 22.65 -11.67 -7.63
N ARG A 21 22.39 -11.96 -8.89
CA ARG A 21 21.34 -12.91 -9.26
C ARG A 21 21.89 -14.31 -9.45
N LEU A 22 21.46 -15.23 -8.61
CA LEU A 22 21.85 -16.63 -8.70
C LEU A 22 20.95 -17.40 -9.69
N PRO A 23 21.51 -18.39 -10.42
CA PRO A 23 20.68 -19.33 -11.18
C PRO A 23 19.67 -20.02 -10.23
N VAL A 24 18.41 -20.18 -10.67
CA VAL A 24 17.32 -20.83 -9.94
C VAL A 24 16.83 -20.05 -8.70
N LEU A 25 17.72 -19.63 -7.81
CA LEU A 25 17.35 -18.93 -6.55
C LEU A 25 17.05 -17.44 -6.77
N GLY A 26 17.57 -16.85 -7.85
CA GLY A 26 17.39 -15.44 -8.14
C GLY A 26 18.12 -14.54 -7.15
N ASP A 27 17.46 -13.52 -6.66
CA ASP A 27 18.02 -12.43 -5.85
C ASP A 27 17.90 -12.69 -4.33
N VAL A 28 17.78 -13.97 -3.90
CA VAL A 28 17.54 -14.34 -2.50
C VAL A 28 18.63 -13.84 -1.55
N LEU A 29 19.91 -13.85 -1.98
CA LEU A 29 21.03 -13.38 -1.15
C LEU A 29 20.96 -11.89 -0.82
N GLY A 30 20.29 -11.09 -1.65
CA GLY A 30 20.10 -9.66 -1.44
C GLY A 30 18.91 -9.30 -0.56
N ILE A 31 18.21 -10.27 0.05
CA ILE A 31 17.03 -10.01 0.87
C ILE A 31 17.44 -9.87 2.33
N ASN A 32 17.20 -8.69 2.89
CA ASN A 32 17.26 -8.52 4.33
C ASN A 32 15.89 -8.82 4.95
N ILE A 33 15.74 -10.01 5.54
CA ILE A 33 14.48 -10.48 6.13
C ILE A 33 14.03 -9.61 7.31
N ARG A 34 14.97 -8.97 8.00
CA ARG A 34 14.67 -8.12 9.16
C ARG A 34 14.15 -6.73 8.76
N THR A 35 14.60 -6.24 7.62
CA THR A 35 14.25 -4.90 7.13
C THR A 35 13.93 -4.93 5.62
N PRO A 36 12.90 -5.69 5.19
CA PRO A 36 12.67 -5.95 3.77
C PRO A 36 12.28 -4.69 2.98
N LEU A 37 11.52 -3.79 3.60
CA LEU A 37 11.10 -2.54 2.94
C LEU A 37 12.26 -1.57 2.78
N GLN A 38 13.04 -1.37 3.83
CA GLN A 38 14.24 -0.51 3.80
C GLN A 38 15.26 -1.02 2.79
N ASN A 39 15.43 -2.35 2.71
CA ASN A 39 16.27 -2.99 1.72
C ASN A 39 15.77 -2.68 0.28
N SER A 40 14.46 -2.75 0.03
CA SER A 40 13.91 -2.40 -1.28
C SER A 40 14.08 -0.93 -1.61
N VAL A 41 13.93 -0.03 -0.63
CA VAL A 41 14.19 1.42 -0.80
C VAL A 41 15.65 1.67 -1.15
N SER A 42 16.60 0.99 -0.48
CA SER A 42 18.04 1.12 -0.78
C SER A 42 18.35 0.70 -2.21
N ILE A 43 17.82 -0.44 -2.64
CA ILE A 43 18.00 -0.93 -4.01
C ILE A 43 17.39 0.05 -5.03
N GLY A 44 16.22 0.60 -4.76
CA GLY A 44 15.61 1.61 -5.63
C GLY A 44 16.43 2.90 -5.76
N ARG A 45 17.18 3.28 -4.72
CA ARG A 45 18.13 4.42 -4.81
C ARG A 45 19.33 4.12 -5.71
N GLU A 46 19.75 2.87 -5.80
CA GLU A 46 20.89 2.45 -6.63
C GLU A 46 20.46 2.18 -8.08
N LEU A 47 19.35 1.47 -8.28
CA LEU A 47 18.94 1.01 -9.60
C LEU A 47 17.96 1.94 -10.32
N GLY A 48 17.37 2.89 -9.59
CA GLY A 48 16.39 3.83 -10.13
C GLY A 48 14.94 3.49 -9.71
N PRO A 49 13.98 4.29 -10.20
CA PRO A 49 12.59 4.24 -9.75
C PRO A 49 11.83 2.99 -10.18
N ILE A 50 12.36 2.23 -11.13
CA ILE A 50 11.80 0.93 -11.52
C ILE A 50 12.92 -0.11 -11.55
N PHE A 51 12.71 -1.22 -10.85
CA PHE A 51 13.64 -2.35 -10.84
C PHE A 51 12.90 -3.66 -10.59
N GLU A 52 13.52 -4.78 -10.94
CA GLU A 52 12.95 -6.09 -10.69
C GLU A 52 13.77 -6.91 -9.69
N ARG A 53 13.09 -7.80 -9.02
CA ARG A 53 13.69 -8.89 -8.23
C ARG A 53 13.06 -10.20 -8.63
N ASN A 54 13.89 -11.24 -8.71
CA ASN A 54 13.42 -12.62 -8.86
C ASN A 54 13.74 -13.36 -7.55
N VAL A 55 12.72 -13.93 -6.94
CA VAL A 55 12.86 -14.66 -5.68
C VAL A 55 12.24 -16.02 -5.86
N LEU A 56 13.07 -17.07 -5.91
CA LEU A 56 12.63 -18.45 -6.10
C LEU A 56 11.70 -18.63 -7.31
N GLY A 57 12.03 -18.01 -8.45
CA GLY A 57 11.24 -18.04 -9.67
C GLY A 57 10.07 -17.04 -9.70
N ASN A 58 9.75 -16.38 -8.61
CA ASN A 58 8.74 -15.32 -8.60
C ASN A 58 9.37 -13.98 -8.95
N ARG A 59 8.89 -13.36 -10.00
CA ARG A 59 9.34 -12.04 -10.46
C ARG A 59 8.49 -10.95 -9.83
N PHE A 60 9.16 -10.01 -9.19
CA PHE A 60 8.55 -8.80 -8.60
C PHE A 60 9.14 -7.58 -9.28
N VAL A 61 8.30 -6.70 -9.78
CA VAL A 61 8.70 -5.38 -10.28
C VAL A 61 8.35 -4.35 -9.22
N PHE A 62 9.33 -3.56 -8.83
CA PHE A 62 9.16 -2.45 -7.90
C PHE A 62 9.11 -1.17 -8.73
N ALA A 63 8.06 -0.39 -8.53
CA ALA A 63 7.90 0.92 -9.12
C ALA A 63 7.72 1.95 -8.02
N SER A 64 8.39 3.08 -8.11
CA SER A 64 8.34 4.15 -7.13
C SER A 64 8.30 5.52 -7.81
N GLY A 65 7.64 6.46 -7.17
CA GLY A 65 7.39 7.80 -7.71
C GLY A 65 5.92 8.02 -8.04
N ALA A 66 5.46 9.26 -7.87
CA ALA A 66 4.05 9.62 -8.00
C ALA A 66 3.49 9.30 -9.38
N ASP A 67 4.24 9.60 -10.44
CA ASP A 67 3.79 9.41 -11.82
C ASP A 67 3.60 7.93 -12.16
N MET A 68 4.56 7.06 -11.76
CA MET A 68 4.43 5.62 -11.96
C MET A 68 3.28 5.02 -11.16
N VAL A 69 3.11 5.46 -9.92
CA VAL A 69 1.99 4.99 -9.09
C VAL A 69 0.66 5.43 -9.68
N ALA A 70 0.56 6.67 -10.19
CA ALA A 70 -0.63 7.17 -10.87
C ALA A 70 -0.97 6.32 -12.11
N GLU A 71 0.04 5.99 -12.94
CA GLU A 71 -0.15 5.15 -14.11
C GLU A 71 -0.57 3.72 -13.74
N LEU A 72 0.08 3.10 -12.75
CA LEU A 72 -0.24 1.75 -12.29
C LEU A 72 -1.60 1.66 -11.57
N SER A 73 -2.14 2.80 -11.13
CA SER A 73 -3.48 2.89 -10.53
C SER A 73 -4.60 3.03 -11.57
N ASP A 74 -4.29 3.10 -12.84
CA ASP A 74 -5.29 3.11 -13.91
C ASP A 74 -5.88 1.70 -14.08
N GLU A 75 -7.07 1.48 -13.53
CA GLU A 75 -7.78 0.20 -13.55
C GLU A 75 -8.21 -0.25 -14.97
N SER A 76 -8.19 0.65 -15.95
CA SER A 76 -8.45 0.28 -17.34
C SER A 76 -7.30 -0.49 -17.98
N ARG A 77 -6.09 -0.34 -17.46
CA ARG A 77 -4.85 -0.94 -17.96
C ARG A 77 -4.26 -2.00 -17.02
N PHE A 78 -4.46 -1.84 -15.74
CA PHE A 78 -3.86 -2.69 -14.71
C PHE A 78 -4.93 -3.29 -13.81
N ALA A 79 -4.73 -4.52 -13.40
CA ALA A 79 -5.60 -5.20 -12.46
C ALA A 79 -4.82 -5.65 -11.23
N LYS A 80 -5.49 -5.66 -10.09
CA LYS A 80 -4.94 -6.15 -8.85
C LYS A 80 -4.51 -7.61 -8.98
N HIS A 81 -3.27 -7.92 -8.61
CA HIS A 81 -2.78 -9.27 -8.47
C HIS A 81 -2.63 -9.63 -6.98
N LEU A 82 -3.12 -10.80 -6.60
CA LEU A 82 -2.98 -11.29 -5.23
C LEU A 82 -1.61 -11.94 -5.04
N ALA A 83 -0.71 -11.26 -4.32
CA ALA A 83 0.55 -11.84 -3.89
C ALA A 83 0.32 -13.07 -2.95
N PRO A 84 1.29 -13.98 -2.83
CA PRO A 84 1.13 -15.21 -2.04
C PRO A 84 0.62 -14.98 -0.61
N GLY A 85 1.12 -13.94 0.09
CA GLY A 85 0.66 -13.58 1.43
C GLY A 85 -0.81 -13.16 1.48
N VAL A 86 -1.28 -12.40 0.48
CA VAL A 86 -2.69 -12.00 0.38
C VAL A 86 -3.57 -13.19 0.03
N LYS A 87 -3.09 -14.10 -0.83
CA LYS A 87 -3.81 -15.36 -1.14
C LYS A 87 -4.04 -16.21 0.11
N ALA A 88 -3.07 -16.27 1.02
CA ALA A 88 -3.22 -17.01 2.27
C ALA A 88 -4.35 -16.43 3.15
N LEU A 89 -4.57 -15.11 3.11
CA LEU A 89 -5.65 -14.47 3.85
C LEU A 89 -7.06 -14.81 3.33
N ARG A 90 -7.19 -15.34 2.12
CA ARG A 90 -8.48 -15.77 1.57
C ARG A 90 -9.16 -16.87 2.40
N GLY A 91 -8.39 -17.65 3.16
CA GLY A 91 -8.94 -18.63 4.10
C GLY A 91 -9.82 -18.00 5.19
N ILE A 92 -9.58 -16.73 5.51
CA ILE A 92 -10.32 -15.95 6.51
C ILE A 92 -11.23 -14.93 5.84
N GLY A 93 -10.70 -14.16 4.88
CA GLY A 93 -11.39 -13.04 4.23
C GLY A 93 -12.24 -13.43 3.01
N GLY A 94 -12.19 -14.68 2.56
CA GLY A 94 -12.94 -15.14 1.38
C GLY A 94 -12.66 -14.29 0.14
N ASP A 95 -13.74 -13.89 -0.54
CA ASP A 95 -13.78 -13.00 -1.69
C ASP A 95 -14.14 -11.54 -1.29
N GLY A 96 -13.76 -11.13 -0.09
CA GLY A 96 -13.88 -9.74 0.37
C GLY A 96 -13.04 -8.78 -0.46
N LEU A 97 -13.32 -7.48 -0.37
CA LEU A 97 -12.71 -6.44 -1.22
C LEU A 97 -11.18 -6.51 -1.31
N PHE A 98 -10.50 -6.79 -0.21
CA PHE A 98 -9.04 -6.88 -0.16
C PHE A 98 -8.51 -8.16 -0.79
N THR A 99 -9.17 -9.30 -0.57
CA THR A 99 -8.73 -10.63 -0.94
C THR A 99 -9.35 -11.17 -2.24
N ALA A 100 -10.35 -10.50 -2.82
CA ALA A 100 -10.95 -10.86 -4.09
C ALA A 100 -10.07 -10.50 -5.27
N TYR A 101 -10.19 -11.25 -6.37
CA TYR A 101 -9.70 -10.82 -7.68
C TYR A 101 -10.68 -9.84 -8.34
N ASN A 102 -10.20 -8.97 -9.22
CA ASN A 102 -11.05 -7.97 -9.89
C ASN A 102 -12.18 -8.59 -10.74
N HIS A 103 -12.00 -9.81 -11.24
CA HIS A 103 -13.03 -10.52 -12.02
C HIS A 103 -14.10 -11.22 -11.16
N GLU A 104 -13.90 -11.30 -9.84
CA GLU A 104 -14.90 -11.91 -8.95
C GLU A 104 -16.09 -10.95 -8.75
N PRO A 105 -17.34 -11.43 -8.87
CA PRO A 105 -18.52 -10.55 -8.85
C PRO A 105 -18.67 -9.70 -7.58
N ASN A 106 -18.26 -10.23 -6.44
CA ASN A 106 -18.37 -9.54 -5.16
C ASN A 106 -17.38 -8.40 -5.03
N TRP A 107 -16.22 -8.46 -5.72
CA TRP A 107 -15.28 -7.34 -5.73
C TRP A 107 -15.91 -6.09 -6.33
N GLY A 108 -16.47 -6.19 -7.54
CA GLY A 108 -17.10 -5.04 -8.21
C GLY A 108 -18.28 -4.47 -7.43
N LYS A 109 -19.10 -5.33 -6.82
CA LYS A 109 -20.22 -4.89 -5.96
C LYS A 109 -19.71 -4.09 -4.76
N ALA A 110 -18.75 -4.65 -4.01
CA ALA A 110 -18.18 -4.00 -2.82
C ALA A 110 -17.44 -2.71 -3.19
N HIS A 111 -16.62 -2.74 -4.23
CA HIS A 111 -15.86 -1.59 -4.71
C HIS A 111 -16.78 -0.43 -5.08
N ASN A 112 -17.78 -0.66 -5.93
CA ASN A 112 -18.70 0.39 -6.37
C ASN A 112 -19.57 0.94 -5.24
N LEU A 113 -19.92 0.10 -4.27
CA LEU A 113 -20.70 0.52 -3.10
C LEU A 113 -19.88 1.38 -2.14
N LEU A 114 -18.61 1.03 -1.93
CA LEU A 114 -17.76 1.67 -0.92
C LEU A 114 -16.95 2.86 -1.47
N ALA A 115 -16.62 2.88 -2.76
CA ALA A 115 -15.80 3.94 -3.36
C ALA A 115 -16.29 5.37 -3.07
N PRO A 116 -17.60 5.68 -3.09
CA PRO A 116 -18.10 7.01 -2.75
C PRO A 116 -17.73 7.47 -1.33
N ALA A 117 -17.65 6.54 -0.36
CA ALA A 117 -17.26 6.84 1.02
C ALA A 117 -15.78 7.24 1.15
N PHE A 118 -14.97 6.97 0.13
CA PHE A 118 -13.55 7.35 0.06
C PHE A 118 -13.28 8.51 -0.91
N SER A 119 -14.34 9.16 -1.40
CA SER A 119 -14.19 10.36 -2.23
C SER A 119 -13.53 11.51 -1.45
N GLN A 120 -12.93 12.46 -2.17
CA GLN A 120 -12.33 13.65 -1.54
C GLN A 120 -13.32 14.43 -0.66
N THR A 121 -14.59 14.50 -1.10
CA THR A 121 -15.66 15.16 -0.33
C THR A 121 -15.95 14.40 0.96
N ALA A 122 -16.04 13.07 0.91
CA ALA A 122 -16.25 12.26 2.11
C ALA A 122 -15.05 12.38 3.06
N MET A 123 -13.81 12.34 2.57
CA MET A 123 -12.61 12.53 3.39
C MET A 123 -12.61 13.88 4.10
N ARG A 124 -13.03 14.95 3.43
CA ARG A 124 -13.17 16.28 4.06
C ARG A 124 -14.25 16.30 5.14
N SER A 125 -15.33 15.56 4.99
CA SER A 125 -16.37 15.48 6.02
C SER A 125 -15.91 14.74 7.28
N TYR A 126 -15.02 13.77 7.13
CA TYR A 126 -14.45 13.02 8.25
C TYR A 126 -13.39 13.79 9.04
N HIS A 127 -12.80 14.82 8.44
CA HIS A 127 -11.68 15.56 9.01
C HIS A 127 -11.96 16.11 10.42
N ARG A 128 -13.18 16.61 10.64
CA ARG A 128 -13.57 17.11 11.97
C ARG A 128 -13.52 16.00 13.00
N THR A 129 -14.12 14.85 12.73
CA THR A 129 -14.06 13.70 13.64
C THR A 129 -12.63 13.24 13.89
N MET A 130 -11.76 13.27 12.88
CA MET A 130 -10.33 12.94 13.06
C MET A 130 -9.64 13.92 14.01
N LEU A 131 -9.95 15.21 13.92
CA LEU A 131 -9.41 16.24 14.83
C LEU A 131 -9.96 16.08 16.24
N ASP A 132 -11.25 15.77 16.39
CA ASP A 132 -11.86 15.56 17.71
C ASP A 132 -11.18 14.37 18.43
N VAL A 133 -10.99 13.23 17.74
CA VAL A 133 -10.28 12.06 18.29
C VAL A 133 -8.81 12.37 18.61
N ALA A 134 -8.14 13.17 17.75
CA ALA A 134 -6.77 13.60 18.05
C ALA A 134 -6.69 14.52 19.27
N GLY A 135 -7.70 15.38 19.48
CA GLY A 135 -7.84 16.20 20.67
C GLY A 135 -7.99 15.33 21.93
N GLU A 136 -8.86 14.34 21.92
CA GLU A 136 -9.03 13.39 23.03
C GLU A 136 -7.71 12.69 23.40
N LEU A 137 -6.91 12.29 22.41
CA LEU A 137 -5.58 11.73 22.65
C LEU A 137 -4.64 12.73 23.34
N VAL A 138 -4.62 13.99 22.88
CA VAL A 138 -3.79 15.03 23.49
C VAL A 138 -4.23 15.28 24.94
N ASP A 139 -5.54 15.41 25.19
CA ASP A 139 -6.08 15.57 26.54
C ASP A 139 -5.73 14.37 27.44
N HIS A 140 -5.77 13.16 26.89
CA HIS A 140 -5.34 11.95 27.59
C HIS A 140 -3.85 12.03 27.97
N TRP A 141 -2.98 12.49 27.09
CA TRP A 141 -1.56 12.66 27.38
C TRP A 141 -1.32 13.75 28.41
N ASP A 142 -2.02 14.89 28.32
CA ASP A 142 -1.91 16.00 29.25
C ASP A 142 -2.41 15.65 30.65
N SER A 143 -3.34 14.70 30.77
CA SER A 143 -3.85 14.23 32.08
C SER A 143 -2.88 13.31 32.83
N ARG A 144 -1.81 12.84 32.18
CA ARG A 144 -0.82 11.94 32.78
C ARG A 144 0.19 12.70 33.61
N GLU A 145 0.78 12.02 34.60
CA GLU A 145 1.92 12.57 35.37
C GLU A 145 3.09 12.84 34.40
N SER A 146 3.74 14.00 34.57
CA SER A 146 4.74 14.52 33.63
C SER A 146 5.94 13.61 33.36
N ASP A 147 6.26 12.71 34.29
CA ASP A 147 7.40 11.79 34.19
C ASP A 147 7.01 10.36 33.74
N SER A 148 5.71 10.12 33.46
CA SER A 148 5.26 8.80 32.99
C SER A 148 5.58 8.62 31.50
N PRO A 149 6.26 7.53 31.11
CA PRO A 149 6.53 7.25 29.70
C PRO A 149 5.24 6.99 28.94
N ILE A 150 5.16 7.47 27.69
CA ILE A 150 4.03 7.26 26.79
C ILE A 150 4.38 6.09 25.86
N ASP A 151 3.51 5.09 25.78
CA ASP A 151 3.56 4.07 24.72
C ASP A 151 2.86 4.62 23.46
N VAL A 152 3.63 5.36 22.66
CA VAL A 152 3.13 5.99 21.42
C VAL A 152 2.52 4.98 20.47
N SER A 153 3.06 3.76 20.39
CA SER A 153 2.55 2.73 19.46
C SER A 153 1.15 2.26 19.87
N ALA A 154 0.95 2.01 21.17
CA ALA A 154 -0.35 1.62 21.70
C ALA A 154 -1.39 2.74 21.52
N ASP A 155 -1.02 3.97 21.84
CA ASP A 155 -1.93 5.10 21.75
C ASP A 155 -2.28 5.47 20.30
N MET A 156 -1.33 5.37 19.36
CA MET A 156 -1.62 5.52 17.93
C MET A 156 -2.54 4.42 17.40
N THR A 157 -2.44 3.20 17.94
CA THR A 157 -3.37 2.11 17.60
C THR A 157 -4.79 2.44 18.05
N LYS A 158 -4.96 2.97 19.28
CA LYS A 158 -6.25 3.43 19.78
C LYS A 158 -6.80 4.59 18.94
N LEU A 159 -5.96 5.60 18.62
CA LEU A 159 -6.34 6.74 17.79
C LEU A 159 -6.89 6.29 16.42
N THR A 160 -6.20 5.38 15.76
CA THR A 160 -6.62 4.88 14.45
C THR A 160 -7.88 4.05 14.54
N LEU A 161 -8.01 3.20 15.55
CA LEU A 161 -9.20 2.38 15.79
C LEU A 161 -10.42 3.27 16.05
N GLU A 162 -10.29 4.26 16.95
CA GLU A 162 -11.36 5.21 17.29
C GLU A 162 -11.78 6.02 16.06
N THR A 163 -10.80 6.51 15.30
CA THR A 163 -11.06 7.24 14.05
C THR A 163 -11.85 6.42 13.04
N ILE A 164 -11.46 5.17 12.79
CA ILE A 164 -12.16 4.26 11.89
C ILE A 164 -13.55 3.93 12.43
N GLY A 165 -13.66 3.68 13.72
CA GLY A 165 -14.94 3.41 14.38
C GLY A 165 -15.95 4.54 14.16
N ARG A 166 -15.56 5.77 14.47
CA ARG A 166 -16.45 6.93 14.37
C ARG A 166 -16.75 7.34 12.93
N THR A 167 -15.75 7.29 12.03
CA THR A 167 -15.94 7.73 10.64
C THR A 167 -16.59 6.67 9.75
N GLY A 168 -16.22 5.41 9.92
CA GLY A 168 -16.67 4.33 9.06
C GLY A 168 -17.91 3.58 9.56
N PHE A 169 -18.08 3.52 10.89
CA PHE A 169 -19.13 2.69 11.52
C PHE A 169 -20.06 3.47 12.46
N SER A 170 -19.83 4.78 12.63
CA SER A 170 -20.57 5.63 13.59
C SER A 170 -20.56 5.05 15.02
N TYR A 171 -19.46 4.43 15.39
CA TYR A 171 -19.27 3.75 16.67
C TYR A 171 -18.02 4.26 17.40
N SER A 172 -18.14 4.54 18.69
CA SER A 172 -17.01 4.89 19.58
C SER A 172 -16.61 3.67 20.38
N PHE A 173 -15.30 3.43 20.47
CA PHE A 173 -14.71 2.40 21.33
C PHE A 173 -14.35 2.95 22.73
N ASP A 174 -14.55 4.25 22.96
CA ASP A 174 -14.15 4.95 24.18
C ASP A 174 -12.67 4.67 24.53
N SER A 175 -11.80 4.91 23.54
CA SER A 175 -10.39 4.52 23.61
C SER A 175 -9.53 5.40 24.52
N PHE A 176 -10.02 6.63 24.90
CA PHE A 176 -9.29 7.63 25.69
C PHE A 176 -10.11 8.13 26.86
#